data_c63a24c9f3c024f8ac4c8e7d896373df
#
_entry.id   c63a24c9f3c024f8ac4c8e7d896373df
#
_cell.length_a   1.000
_cell.length_b   1.000
_cell.length_c   1.000
_cell.angle_alpha   90.00
_cell.angle_beta   90.00
_cell.angle_gamma   90.00
#
_symmetry.space_group_name_H-M   'P 1'
#
loop_
_entity.id
_entity.type
_entity.pdbx_description
1 polymer ?
#
loop_
_entity_poly.entity_id
_entity_poly.type
_entity_poly.pdbx_seq_one_letter_code
_entity_poly.pdbx_strand_id
1 'polypeptide(L)'
;ITDELDNRPLAGGGYRIKKDVRNSLLENPLRPTSTGFGTFHNALFLRKSDFEKVPWRMNARNTTISGQGKIDVNTGPSVNLQFGGSLNYFQGSGYSYGGSLLNFTNFGESKGLDYRVYGKISQRFSNETPGSKIKSANYTLMVDYSKTMRDSYDPKHMYNIFNYGHVGRFVTSRTPSYQFNDNLQRWEHNGFRDLEVAFTPSETNAALAAITTQYYNIYEGEPFGHYENLFQIQQGNALRNGDAPQSVYGIWSNIGTPYNGFGRFENDQFRVTGAGSLVVGNHNVSLGFEYEQRVDRGWSSGDQGPIAIWSIARQLMNFHIRELDYSSGIVSDSGSFKAITYDRLNSGYAHQSGTGNFGGQLNNDNQSFFDYNVRKDLLLDVAGNDFVDIDQYDPSLFRFDMFSPDELMNG
;
A
#
# COMPACT_ATOMS: atom_id res chain seq x y z
N ILE A 1 -26.57 20.05 3.47
CA ILE A 1 -25.37 20.27 2.59
C ILE A 1 -25.28 19.17 1.53
N THR A 2 -25.46 17.92 1.92
CA THR A 2 -25.28 16.76 1.00
C THR A 2 -26.30 16.69 -0.13
N ASP A 3 -27.55 17.10 0.10
CA ASP A 3 -28.62 17.05 -0.91
C ASP A 3 -28.52 18.16 -1.97
N GLU A 4 -27.77 19.21 -1.67
CA GLU A 4 -27.61 20.38 -2.55
C GLU A 4 -26.26 20.41 -3.30
N LEU A 5 -25.28 19.59 -2.88
CA LEU A 5 -23.94 19.52 -3.46
C LEU A 5 -23.79 18.21 -4.24
N ASP A 6 -24.14 18.23 -5.51
CA ASP A 6 -24.07 17.05 -6.37
C ASP A 6 -22.69 16.96 -7.08
N ASN A 7 -21.90 15.99 -6.66
CA ASN A 7 -20.58 15.67 -7.22
C ASN A 7 -20.58 14.32 -7.96
N ARG A 8 -21.74 13.81 -8.36
CA ARG A 8 -21.81 12.54 -9.11
C ARG A 8 -21.01 12.61 -10.40
N PRO A 9 -20.40 11.51 -10.84
CA PRO A 9 -19.54 11.49 -12.03
C PRO A 9 -20.19 11.99 -13.32
N LEU A 10 -21.51 11.86 -13.43
CA LEU A 10 -22.30 12.26 -14.61
C LEU A 10 -22.78 13.71 -14.54
N ALA A 11 -22.62 14.42 -13.42
CA ALA A 11 -22.96 15.82 -13.33
C ALA A 11 -21.95 16.68 -14.10
N GLY A 12 -22.42 17.63 -14.87
CA GLY A 12 -21.59 18.56 -15.65
C GLY A 12 -20.93 19.62 -14.78
N GLY A 13 -19.98 19.25 -13.96
CA GLY A 13 -19.31 20.10 -12.99
C GLY A 13 -19.37 19.52 -11.59
N GLY A 14 -19.11 20.31 -10.56
CA GLY A 14 -19.13 19.86 -9.19
C GLY A 14 -18.97 21.01 -8.20
N TYR A 15 -18.85 20.64 -6.95
CA TYR A 15 -18.50 21.54 -5.85
C TYR A 15 -17.18 21.16 -5.23
N ARG A 16 -16.47 22.12 -4.69
CA ARG A 16 -15.28 21.91 -3.87
C ARG A 16 -15.23 22.92 -2.75
N ILE A 17 -14.47 22.63 -1.71
CA ILE A 17 -14.17 23.58 -0.65
C ILE A 17 -13.37 24.76 -1.22
N LYS A 18 -13.67 25.98 -0.75
CA LYS A 18 -12.91 27.17 -1.08
C LYS A 18 -11.48 27.08 -0.55
N LYS A 19 -10.54 27.70 -1.26
CA LYS A 19 -9.11 27.61 -0.92
C LYS A 19 -8.77 28.17 0.46
N ASP A 20 -9.34 29.31 0.80
CA ASP A 20 -9.16 29.97 2.11
C ASP A 20 -9.69 29.11 3.27
N VAL A 21 -10.89 28.56 3.11
CA VAL A 21 -11.49 27.64 4.10
C VAL A 21 -10.64 26.38 4.24
N ARG A 22 -10.19 25.80 3.11
CA ARG A 22 -9.30 24.63 3.13
C ARG A 22 -8.00 24.91 3.88
N ASN A 23 -7.37 26.06 3.64
CA ASN A 23 -6.15 26.44 4.34
C ASN A 23 -6.38 26.60 5.84
N SER A 24 -7.48 27.24 6.23
CA SER A 24 -7.88 27.37 7.64
C SER A 24 -8.08 26.00 8.31
N LEU A 25 -8.63 25.02 7.59
CA LEU A 25 -8.80 23.66 8.13
C LEU A 25 -7.46 22.88 8.22
N LEU A 26 -6.49 23.20 7.37
CA LEU A 26 -5.14 22.63 7.47
C LEU A 26 -4.36 23.21 8.65
N GLU A 27 -4.54 24.50 8.94
CA GLU A 27 -3.93 25.17 10.08
C GLU A 27 -4.60 24.81 11.40
N ASN A 28 -5.92 24.63 11.40
CA ASN A 28 -6.73 24.33 12.56
C ASN A 28 -7.66 23.13 12.29
N PRO A 29 -7.12 21.91 12.20
CA PRO A 29 -7.90 20.72 11.84
C PRO A 29 -8.86 20.25 12.96
N LEU A 30 -8.52 20.51 14.24
CA LEU A 30 -9.24 20.04 15.40
C LEU A 30 -9.73 21.21 16.29
N ARG A 31 -10.76 20.94 17.07
CA ARG A 31 -11.20 21.77 18.21
C ARG A 31 -11.45 20.91 19.43
N PRO A 32 -11.23 21.42 20.66
CA PRO A 32 -11.51 20.67 21.87
C PRO A 32 -13.02 20.44 22.05
N THR A 33 -13.37 19.35 22.72
CA THR A 33 -14.74 19.13 23.21
C THR A 33 -15.05 20.06 24.42
N SER A 34 -16.31 20.29 24.67
CA SER A 34 -16.74 21.07 25.87
C SER A 34 -16.48 20.36 27.19
N THR A 35 -16.27 19.04 27.16
CA THR A 35 -15.99 18.20 28.33
C THR A 35 -14.51 18.15 28.71
N GLY A 36 -13.61 18.72 27.89
CA GLY A 36 -12.17 18.68 28.10
C GLY A 36 -11.51 17.36 27.66
N PHE A 37 -12.28 16.37 27.19
CA PHE A 37 -11.76 15.11 26.70
C PHE A 37 -12.10 14.93 25.23
N GLY A 38 -11.10 14.56 24.42
CA GLY A 38 -11.23 14.37 23.00
C GLY A 38 -11.38 15.66 22.20
N THR A 39 -11.49 15.52 20.91
CA THR A 39 -11.60 16.64 19.96
C THR A 39 -12.64 16.34 18.90
N PHE A 40 -13.02 17.37 18.14
CA PHE A 40 -13.81 17.25 16.92
C PHE A 40 -13.01 17.78 15.72
N HIS A 41 -13.17 17.14 14.58
CA HIS A 41 -12.66 17.71 13.33
C HIS A 41 -13.43 18.98 12.96
N ASN A 42 -12.70 20.07 12.68
CA ASN A 42 -13.30 21.33 12.25
C ASN A 42 -14.10 21.21 10.96
N ALA A 43 -13.72 20.28 10.08
CA ALA A 43 -14.45 19.99 8.84
C ALA A 43 -15.90 19.51 9.07
N LEU A 44 -16.28 19.04 10.26
CA LEU A 44 -17.66 18.69 10.61
C LEU A 44 -18.59 19.91 10.74
N PHE A 45 -18.04 21.12 10.81
CA PHE A 45 -18.81 22.35 11.04
C PHE A 45 -18.87 23.26 9.81
N LEU A 46 -18.58 22.73 8.62
CA LEU A 46 -18.65 23.45 7.36
C LEU A 46 -20.10 23.81 6.99
N ARG A 47 -20.24 24.92 6.29
CA ARG A 47 -21.51 25.45 5.78
C ARG A 47 -21.49 25.43 4.23
N LYS A 48 -22.67 25.54 3.61
CA LYS A 48 -22.78 25.63 2.16
C LYS A 48 -21.96 26.79 1.57
N SER A 49 -21.87 27.92 2.30
CA SER A 49 -21.06 29.07 1.91
C SER A 49 -19.57 28.83 1.78
N ASP A 50 -19.08 27.75 2.40
CA ASP A 50 -17.66 27.39 2.41
C ASP A 50 -17.23 26.64 1.13
N PHE A 51 -18.21 26.35 0.26
CA PHE A 51 -18.00 25.66 -1.00
C PHE A 51 -18.20 26.58 -2.20
N GLU A 52 -17.53 26.24 -3.29
CA GLU A 52 -17.68 26.88 -4.59
C GLU A 52 -18.05 25.88 -5.67
N LYS A 53 -18.82 26.31 -6.64
CA LYS A 53 -19.15 25.50 -7.82
C LYS A 53 -18.03 25.60 -8.83
N VAL A 54 -17.62 24.45 -9.37
CA VAL A 54 -16.61 24.36 -10.42
C VAL A 54 -17.27 23.85 -11.71
N PRO A 55 -16.86 24.39 -12.91
CA PRO A 55 -17.53 24.08 -14.17
C PRO A 55 -17.22 22.69 -14.71
N TRP A 56 -16.19 22.01 -14.20
CA TRP A 56 -15.79 20.65 -14.60
C TRP A 56 -15.38 19.83 -13.39
N ARG A 57 -15.46 18.51 -13.56
CA ARG A 57 -15.06 17.54 -12.55
C ARG A 57 -13.55 17.63 -12.31
N MET A 58 -13.17 17.62 -11.04
CA MET A 58 -11.77 17.51 -10.64
C MET A 58 -11.18 16.16 -11.07
N ASN A 59 -9.86 16.13 -11.33
CA ASN A 59 -9.11 14.91 -11.67
C ASN A 59 -9.68 14.11 -12.87
N ALA A 60 -10.19 14.83 -13.88
CA ALA A 60 -10.74 14.23 -15.09
C ALA A 60 -9.71 14.03 -16.20
N ARG A 61 -8.44 14.41 -15.96
CA ARG A 61 -7.39 14.34 -16.99
C ARG A 61 -6.96 12.89 -17.21
N ASN A 62 -7.10 12.44 -18.46
CA ASN A 62 -6.52 11.20 -18.95
C ASN A 62 -5.62 11.52 -20.16
N THR A 63 -4.50 10.84 -20.24
CA THR A 63 -3.57 10.94 -21.36
C THR A 63 -3.37 9.55 -21.93
N THR A 64 -3.58 9.40 -23.24
CA THR A 64 -3.32 8.16 -23.96
C THR A 64 -2.42 8.48 -25.16
N ILE A 65 -1.35 7.70 -25.31
CA ILE A 65 -0.44 7.77 -26.44
C ILE A 65 -0.39 6.39 -27.07
N SER A 66 -0.79 6.29 -28.33
CA SER A 66 -0.81 5.03 -29.07
C SER A 66 0.01 5.16 -30.34
N GLY A 67 0.78 4.14 -30.64
CA GLY A 67 1.55 4.05 -31.86
C GLY A 67 1.57 2.62 -32.40
N GLN A 68 1.59 2.47 -33.72
CA GLN A 68 1.78 1.18 -34.37
C GLN A 68 2.58 1.36 -35.64
N GLY A 69 3.31 0.31 -36.01
CA GLY A 69 4.07 0.33 -37.23
C GLY A 69 4.33 -1.10 -37.73
N LYS A 70 4.54 -1.22 -39.04
CA LYS A 70 4.99 -2.47 -39.64
C LYS A 70 5.90 -2.21 -40.82
N ILE A 71 6.78 -3.16 -41.09
CA ILE A 71 7.66 -3.22 -42.23
C ILE A 71 7.42 -4.53 -42.93
N ASP A 72 7.15 -4.48 -44.24
CA ASP A 72 7.02 -5.64 -45.11
C ASP A 72 8.27 -5.72 -46.01
N VAL A 73 8.93 -6.85 -46.01
CA VAL A 73 10.15 -7.07 -46.80
C VAL A 73 9.91 -8.28 -47.75
N ASN A 74 9.83 -8.01 -49.02
CA ASN A 74 9.73 -9.03 -50.03
C ASN A 74 11.15 -9.50 -50.42
N THR A 75 11.53 -10.68 -49.99
CA THR A 75 12.87 -11.25 -50.28
C THR A 75 12.92 -12.03 -51.61
N GLY A 76 11.76 -12.15 -52.28
CA GLY A 76 11.60 -12.83 -53.55
C GLY A 76 10.13 -12.92 -53.95
N PRO A 77 9.80 -13.51 -55.13
CA PRO A 77 8.42 -13.58 -55.63
C PRO A 77 7.46 -14.37 -54.71
N SER A 78 7.99 -15.24 -53.87
CA SER A 78 7.23 -16.20 -53.09
C SER A 78 7.37 -16.01 -51.58
N VAL A 79 8.29 -15.15 -51.08
CA VAL A 79 8.60 -15.02 -49.65
C VAL A 79 8.38 -13.56 -49.23
N ASN A 80 7.56 -13.40 -48.20
CA ASN A 80 7.31 -12.13 -47.54
C ASN A 80 7.67 -12.25 -46.06
N LEU A 81 8.50 -11.31 -45.59
CA LEU A 81 8.82 -11.12 -44.18
C LEU A 81 8.08 -9.86 -43.71
N GLN A 82 7.42 -9.95 -42.56
CA GLN A 82 6.76 -8.84 -41.94
C GLN A 82 7.21 -8.69 -40.49
N PHE A 83 7.60 -7.48 -40.11
CA PHE A 83 7.92 -7.10 -38.75
C PHE A 83 6.99 -5.96 -38.34
N GLY A 84 6.45 -6.04 -37.16
CA GLY A 84 5.56 -4.99 -36.71
C GLY A 84 5.43 -4.96 -35.21
N GLY A 85 4.78 -3.90 -34.74
CA GLY A 85 4.50 -3.73 -33.33
C GLY A 85 3.50 -2.61 -33.07
N SER A 86 3.02 -2.61 -31.87
CA SER A 86 2.15 -1.57 -31.32
C SER A 86 2.57 -1.23 -29.90
N LEU A 87 2.32 0.01 -29.50
CA LEU A 87 2.55 0.54 -28.18
C LEU A 87 1.33 1.37 -27.79
N ASN A 88 0.84 1.19 -26.58
CA ASN A 88 -0.21 2.01 -26.00
C ASN A 88 0.17 2.37 -24.57
N TYR A 89 0.37 3.64 -24.29
CA TYR A 89 0.60 4.19 -22.96
C TYR A 89 -0.62 4.97 -22.53
N PHE A 90 -1.04 4.78 -21.27
CA PHE A 90 -2.04 5.63 -20.67
C PHE A 90 -1.63 6.07 -19.26
N GLN A 91 -2.11 7.25 -18.87
CA GLN A 91 -1.97 7.80 -17.54
C GLN A 91 -3.21 8.60 -17.22
N GLY A 92 -3.79 8.37 -16.04
CA GLY A 92 -4.98 9.07 -15.60
C GLY A 92 -5.10 9.11 -14.09
N SER A 93 -5.79 10.12 -13.59
CA SER A 93 -6.11 10.23 -12.17
C SER A 93 -7.44 9.54 -11.88
N GLY A 94 -7.51 8.81 -10.78
CA GLY A 94 -8.75 8.25 -10.27
C GLY A 94 -9.72 9.33 -9.82
N TYR A 95 -11.01 9.05 -9.87
CA TYR A 95 -12.05 9.89 -9.30
C TYR A 95 -12.75 9.13 -8.19
N SER A 96 -12.88 9.76 -7.02
CA SER A 96 -13.70 9.27 -5.92
C SER A 96 -14.75 10.31 -5.58
N TYR A 97 -16.02 9.89 -5.56
CA TYR A 97 -17.12 10.74 -5.15
C TYR A 97 -16.89 11.28 -3.73
N GLY A 98 -16.58 10.41 -2.77
CA GLY A 98 -16.33 10.80 -1.38
C GLY A 98 -15.16 11.76 -1.19
N GLY A 99 -14.13 11.68 -2.04
CA GLY A 99 -12.97 12.58 -2.01
C GLY A 99 -13.19 13.91 -2.73
N SER A 100 -14.20 14.01 -3.61
CA SER A 100 -14.33 15.12 -4.55
C SER A 100 -14.59 16.49 -3.91
N LEU A 101 -15.22 16.53 -2.75
CA LEU A 101 -15.64 17.76 -2.10
C LEU A 101 -14.54 18.43 -1.28
N LEU A 102 -13.85 17.67 -0.45
CA LEU A 102 -12.84 18.15 0.50
C LEU A 102 -11.43 17.67 0.18
N ASN A 103 -11.29 16.44 -0.30
CA ASN A 103 -10.02 15.74 -0.44
C ASN A 103 -9.56 15.56 -1.91
N PHE A 104 -9.98 16.46 -2.79
CA PHE A 104 -9.73 16.38 -4.23
C PHE A 104 -8.24 16.50 -4.64
N THR A 105 -7.35 16.75 -3.72
CA THR A 105 -5.89 16.78 -3.96
C THR A 105 -5.19 15.44 -3.71
N ASN A 106 -5.87 14.46 -3.15
CA ASN A 106 -5.31 13.16 -2.76
C ASN A 106 -6.00 12.00 -3.51
N PHE A 107 -5.94 12.06 -4.84
CA PHE A 107 -6.41 10.98 -5.69
C PHE A 107 -5.24 10.14 -6.19
N GLY A 108 -5.49 8.85 -6.36
CA GLY A 108 -4.54 7.95 -6.98
C GLY A 108 -4.33 8.23 -8.47
N GLU A 109 -3.23 7.78 -8.96
CA GLU A 109 -2.86 7.78 -10.37
C GLU A 109 -2.77 6.34 -10.87
N SER A 110 -3.32 6.11 -12.06
CA SER A 110 -3.15 4.85 -12.78
C SER A 110 -2.30 5.08 -14.02
N LYS A 111 -1.30 4.22 -14.21
CA LYS A 111 -0.45 4.17 -15.40
C LYS A 111 -0.53 2.80 -16.05
N GLY A 112 -0.44 2.78 -17.36
CA GLY A 112 -0.37 1.54 -18.09
C GLY A 112 0.47 1.64 -19.33
N LEU A 113 1.13 0.53 -19.65
CA LEU A 113 1.87 0.35 -20.88
C LEU A 113 1.55 -1.02 -21.45
N ASP A 114 1.05 -1.02 -22.69
CA ASP A 114 0.89 -2.22 -23.50
C ASP A 114 1.81 -2.12 -24.70
N TYR A 115 2.55 -3.15 -24.95
CA TYR A 115 3.25 -3.25 -26.23
C TYR A 115 3.24 -4.67 -26.75
N ARG A 116 3.30 -4.76 -28.08
CA ARG A 116 3.41 -6.01 -28.80
C ARG A 116 4.42 -5.83 -29.92
N VAL A 117 5.27 -6.82 -30.11
CA VAL A 117 6.16 -6.94 -31.25
C VAL A 117 5.97 -8.31 -31.89
N TYR A 118 6.05 -8.37 -33.22
CA TYR A 118 5.92 -9.63 -33.94
C TYR A 118 6.81 -9.69 -35.16
N GLY A 119 7.22 -10.90 -35.49
CA GLY A 119 7.83 -11.27 -36.76
C GLY A 119 7.02 -12.36 -37.45
N LYS A 120 6.77 -12.19 -38.72
CA LYS A 120 5.99 -13.14 -39.52
C LYS A 120 6.70 -13.43 -40.83
N ILE A 121 6.82 -14.71 -41.17
CA ILE A 121 7.25 -15.19 -42.50
C ILE A 121 6.05 -15.83 -43.18
N SER A 122 5.86 -15.49 -44.44
CA SER A 122 4.87 -16.15 -45.30
C SER A 122 5.54 -16.57 -46.59
N GLN A 123 5.36 -17.79 -46.97
CA GLN A 123 5.88 -18.32 -48.25
C GLN A 123 4.78 -19.01 -49.05
N ARG A 124 4.77 -18.75 -50.31
CA ARG A 124 3.82 -19.36 -51.27
C ARG A 124 4.59 -20.13 -52.36
N PHE A 125 4.10 -21.30 -52.64
CA PHE A 125 4.57 -22.15 -53.73
C PHE A 125 3.43 -22.32 -54.74
N SER A 126 3.71 -22.08 -56.00
CA SER A 126 2.82 -22.44 -57.12
C SER A 126 3.52 -23.47 -57.97
N ASN A 127 2.80 -24.50 -58.37
CA ASN A 127 3.34 -25.54 -59.26
C ASN A 127 2.52 -25.55 -60.53
N GLU A 128 3.15 -25.12 -61.62
CA GLU A 128 2.57 -25.06 -62.97
C GLU A 128 2.90 -26.31 -63.81
N THR A 129 3.54 -27.31 -63.20
CA THR A 129 3.93 -28.54 -63.93
C THR A 129 2.67 -29.29 -64.41
N PRO A 130 2.52 -29.53 -65.72
CA PRO A 130 1.40 -30.32 -66.23
C PRO A 130 1.32 -31.69 -65.57
N GLY A 131 0.14 -32.08 -65.09
CA GLY A 131 -0.10 -33.36 -64.42
C GLY A 131 0.21 -33.42 -62.93
N SER A 132 0.74 -32.37 -62.34
CA SER A 132 0.93 -32.31 -60.91
C SER A 132 -0.40 -32.30 -60.15
N LYS A 133 -0.52 -33.17 -59.15
CA LYS A 133 -1.67 -33.19 -58.25
C LYS A 133 -1.64 -32.01 -57.24
N ILE A 134 -0.44 -31.50 -56.89
CA ILE A 134 -0.27 -30.36 -56.02
C ILE A 134 -0.27 -29.09 -56.87
N LYS A 135 -1.28 -28.22 -56.74
CA LYS A 135 -1.43 -27.00 -57.50
C LYS A 135 -0.78 -25.79 -56.79
N SER A 136 -0.93 -25.70 -55.51
CA SER A 136 -0.29 -24.64 -54.70
C SER A 136 -0.16 -25.06 -53.25
N ALA A 137 0.82 -24.48 -52.58
CA ALA A 137 0.99 -24.58 -51.14
C ALA A 137 1.36 -23.20 -50.57
N ASN A 138 0.96 -22.93 -49.39
CA ASN A 138 1.46 -21.78 -48.66
C ASN A 138 1.62 -22.12 -47.17
N TYR A 139 2.53 -21.45 -46.52
CA TYR A 139 2.64 -21.47 -45.09
C TYR A 139 2.91 -20.08 -44.54
N THR A 140 2.53 -19.88 -43.28
CA THR A 140 2.80 -18.69 -42.50
C THR A 140 3.28 -19.14 -41.12
N LEU A 141 4.39 -18.58 -40.67
CA LEU A 141 4.85 -18.70 -39.27
C LEU A 141 4.96 -17.31 -38.67
N MET A 142 4.40 -17.13 -37.50
CA MET A 142 4.46 -15.89 -36.76
C MET A 142 4.92 -16.15 -35.35
N VAL A 143 5.83 -15.32 -34.89
CA VAL A 143 6.26 -15.24 -33.48
C VAL A 143 5.90 -13.87 -32.98
N ASP A 144 5.23 -13.78 -31.86
CA ASP A 144 4.91 -12.52 -31.23
C ASP A 144 5.15 -12.56 -29.72
N TYR A 145 5.50 -11.39 -29.21
CA TYR A 145 5.63 -11.13 -27.79
C TYR A 145 4.82 -9.89 -27.42
N SER A 146 4.03 -9.97 -26.36
CA SER A 146 3.31 -8.83 -25.83
C SER A 146 3.51 -8.72 -24.32
N LYS A 147 3.54 -7.48 -23.86
CA LYS A 147 3.60 -7.16 -22.43
C LYS A 147 2.57 -6.11 -22.08
N THR A 148 1.87 -6.35 -21.00
CA THR A 148 0.96 -5.40 -20.35
C THR A 148 1.47 -5.11 -18.96
N MET A 149 1.57 -3.83 -18.62
CA MET A 149 1.89 -3.34 -17.28
C MET A 149 0.82 -2.36 -16.83
N ARG A 150 0.40 -2.48 -15.58
CA ARG A 150 -0.57 -1.59 -14.94
C ARG A 150 -0.10 -1.29 -13.53
N ASP A 151 0.00 0.00 -13.21
CA ASP A 151 0.30 0.48 -11.87
C ASP A 151 -0.81 1.42 -11.40
N SER A 152 -1.18 1.32 -10.13
CA SER A 152 -2.10 2.23 -9.46
C SER A 152 -1.53 2.57 -8.10
N TYR A 153 -1.32 3.85 -7.81
CA TYR A 153 -0.63 4.31 -6.59
C TYR A 153 -0.91 5.78 -6.28
N ASP A 154 -0.52 6.23 -5.09
CA ASP A 154 -0.42 7.65 -4.78
C ASP A 154 0.81 8.25 -5.50
N PRO A 155 0.64 9.29 -6.35
CA PRO A 155 1.75 9.86 -7.11
C PRO A 155 2.85 10.50 -6.26
N LYS A 156 2.58 10.80 -4.96
CA LYS A 156 3.57 11.33 -4.02
C LYS A 156 4.44 10.24 -3.42
N HIS A 157 3.86 9.05 -3.18
CA HIS A 157 4.50 7.98 -2.42
C HIS A 157 4.97 6.82 -3.29
N MET A 158 4.28 6.60 -4.41
CA MET A 158 4.59 5.55 -5.39
C MET A 158 4.81 4.18 -4.70
N TYR A 159 6.04 3.65 -4.74
CA TYR A 159 6.39 2.35 -4.19
C TYR A 159 6.86 2.40 -2.72
N ASN A 160 6.98 3.59 -2.13
CA ASN A 160 7.39 3.76 -0.74
C ASN A 160 6.19 3.52 0.18
N ILE A 161 5.87 2.27 0.43
CA ILE A 161 4.62 1.84 1.06
C ILE A 161 4.46 2.42 2.48
N PHE A 162 5.53 2.51 3.26
CA PHE A 162 5.47 3.10 4.59
C PHE A 162 5.30 4.63 4.60
N ASN A 163 5.41 5.30 3.45
CA ASN A 163 5.04 6.71 3.35
C ASN A 163 3.51 6.92 3.36
N TYR A 164 2.74 5.88 2.96
CA TYR A 164 1.28 5.94 3.02
C TYR A 164 0.82 5.98 4.48
N GLY A 165 0.10 7.05 4.82
CA GLY A 165 -0.38 7.26 6.18
C GLY A 165 0.71 7.56 7.22
N HIS A 166 1.96 7.85 6.83
CA HIS A 166 2.98 8.30 7.76
C HIS A 166 2.67 9.71 8.27
N VAL A 167 2.47 9.83 9.58
CA VAL A 167 2.10 11.08 10.27
C VAL A 167 3.32 11.76 10.86
N GLY A 168 4.19 10.99 11.47
CA GLY A 168 5.39 11.50 12.11
C GLY A 168 6.09 10.46 12.97
N ARG A 169 7.05 10.95 13.74
CA ARG A 169 7.82 10.14 14.68
C ARG A 169 7.18 10.22 16.05
N PHE A 170 6.88 9.05 16.64
CA PHE A 170 6.36 8.91 18.00
C PHE A 170 7.40 8.18 18.84
N VAL A 171 7.81 8.79 19.94
CA VAL A 171 8.77 8.18 20.87
C VAL A 171 8.03 7.94 22.18
N THR A 172 7.79 6.66 22.50
CA THR A 172 7.09 6.23 23.70
C THR A 172 8.08 5.91 24.80
N SER A 173 7.98 6.62 25.93
CA SER A 173 8.70 6.30 27.15
C SER A 173 7.95 5.23 27.93
N ARG A 174 8.66 4.17 28.34
CA ARG A 174 8.08 3.03 29.06
C ARG A 174 8.80 2.77 30.37
N THR A 175 8.07 2.24 31.35
CA THR A 175 8.59 1.80 32.63
C THR A 175 7.99 0.43 33.00
N PRO A 176 8.71 -0.39 33.77
CA PRO A 176 8.14 -1.60 34.36
C PRO A 176 6.91 -1.28 35.22
N SER A 177 5.88 -2.09 35.12
CA SER A 177 4.70 -2.07 35.97
C SER A 177 4.84 -3.09 37.07
N TYR A 178 4.34 -2.77 38.27
CA TYR A 178 4.45 -3.65 39.43
C TYR A 178 3.10 -3.84 40.09
N GLN A 179 2.87 -5.05 40.61
CA GLN A 179 1.76 -5.41 41.47
C GLN A 179 2.29 -5.95 42.78
N PHE A 180 1.65 -5.60 43.91
CA PHE A 180 2.05 -6.15 45.21
C PHE A 180 1.68 -7.63 45.29
N ASN A 181 2.65 -8.49 45.62
CA ASN A 181 2.46 -9.90 45.82
C ASN A 181 2.45 -10.20 47.32
N ASP A 182 1.27 -10.54 47.88
CA ASP A 182 1.10 -10.79 49.29
C ASP A 182 1.89 -12.01 49.81
N ASN A 183 2.11 -12.99 48.94
CA ASN A 183 2.88 -14.18 49.32
C ASN A 183 4.37 -13.89 49.45
N LEU A 184 4.91 -13.04 48.59
CA LEU A 184 6.30 -12.67 48.60
C LEU A 184 6.58 -11.42 49.45
N GLN A 185 5.52 -10.72 49.93
CA GLN A 185 5.58 -9.47 50.66
C GLN A 185 6.46 -8.41 49.92
N ARG A 186 6.29 -8.37 48.58
CA ARG A 186 7.06 -7.51 47.66
C ARG A 186 6.23 -7.08 46.47
N TRP A 187 6.67 -6.01 45.82
CA TRP A 187 6.19 -5.63 44.50
C TRP A 187 6.82 -6.56 43.44
N GLU A 188 5.99 -7.14 42.61
CA GLU A 188 6.40 -8.04 41.54
C GLU A 188 6.12 -7.39 40.19
N HIS A 189 7.11 -7.42 39.28
CA HIS A 189 6.99 -6.92 37.92
C HIS A 189 5.92 -7.71 37.16
N ASN A 190 4.93 -7.02 36.61
CA ASN A 190 3.78 -7.62 35.92
C ASN A 190 3.55 -7.02 34.52
N GLY A 191 4.58 -6.50 33.86
CA GLY A 191 4.51 -5.94 32.53
C GLY A 191 5.10 -4.54 32.45
N PHE A 192 4.77 -3.83 31.37
CA PHE A 192 5.29 -2.49 31.08
C PHE A 192 4.14 -1.52 30.88
N ARG A 193 4.35 -0.28 31.30
CA ARG A 193 3.42 0.81 31.14
C ARG A 193 4.05 1.92 30.34
N ASP A 194 3.31 2.43 29.35
CA ASP A 194 3.65 3.65 28.66
C ASP A 194 3.43 4.84 29.62
N LEU A 195 4.34 5.81 29.59
CA LEU A 195 4.30 7.01 30.43
C LEU A 195 3.96 8.25 29.63
N GLU A 196 4.60 8.39 28.48
CA GLU A 196 4.49 9.56 27.63
C GLU A 196 4.84 9.17 26.19
N VAL A 197 4.15 9.82 25.25
CA VAL A 197 4.47 9.73 23.82
C VAL A 197 4.85 11.11 23.31
N ALA A 198 6.12 11.31 23.01
CA ALA A 198 6.60 12.52 22.34
C ALA A 198 6.36 12.42 20.83
N PHE A 199 5.86 13.48 20.20
CA PHE A 199 5.54 13.53 18.79
C PHE A 199 6.40 14.54 18.04
N THR A 200 6.92 14.14 16.89
CA THR A 200 7.59 15.03 15.92
C THR A 200 6.90 14.89 14.56
N PRO A 201 6.27 15.96 14.04
CA PRO A 201 5.53 15.89 12.77
C PRO A 201 6.44 15.60 11.58
N SER A 202 5.89 14.91 10.56
CA SER A 202 6.56 14.64 9.30
C SER A 202 6.03 15.51 8.17
N GLU A 203 6.91 15.92 7.28
CA GLU A 203 6.56 16.63 6.03
C GLU A 203 5.96 15.68 4.96
N THR A 204 6.12 14.38 5.12
CA THR A 204 5.66 13.37 4.15
C THR A 204 4.16 13.48 3.88
N ASN A 205 3.35 13.66 4.95
CA ASN A 205 1.91 13.90 4.88
C ASN A 205 1.55 15.07 5.82
N ALA A 206 1.97 16.28 5.48
CA ALA A 206 1.82 17.45 6.34
C ALA A 206 0.37 17.69 6.84
N ALA A 207 -0.64 17.37 6.03
CA ALA A 207 -2.04 17.48 6.43
C ALA A 207 -2.44 16.48 7.54
N LEU A 208 -1.88 15.27 7.56
CA LEU A 208 -2.06 14.30 8.64
C LEU A 208 -1.29 14.72 9.89
N ALA A 209 -0.03 15.12 9.71
CA ALA A 209 0.80 15.62 10.80
C ALA A 209 0.19 16.82 11.53
N ALA A 210 -0.46 17.72 10.79
CA ALA A 210 -1.14 18.89 11.37
C ALA A 210 -2.27 18.49 12.34
N ILE A 211 -2.99 17.40 12.09
CA ILE A 211 -4.05 16.90 12.99
C ILE A 211 -3.45 16.51 14.34
N THR A 212 -2.39 15.72 14.34
CA THR A 212 -1.74 15.28 15.58
C THR A 212 -0.99 16.43 16.26
N THR A 213 -0.35 17.32 15.50
CA THR A 213 0.24 18.55 16.06
C THR A 213 -0.82 19.39 16.80
N GLN A 214 -1.99 19.58 16.19
CA GLN A 214 -3.07 20.33 16.82
C GLN A 214 -3.58 19.64 18.09
N TYR A 215 -3.68 18.33 18.11
CA TYR A 215 -4.04 17.58 19.31
C TYR A 215 -3.06 17.86 20.47
N TYR A 216 -1.75 17.80 20.21
CA TYR A 216 -0.74 18.12 21.21
C TYR A 216 -0.85 19.57 21.68
N ASN A 217 -1.07 20.52 20.77
CA ASN A 217 -1.24 21.93 21.12
C ASN A 217 -2.49 22.20 21.99
N ILE A 218 -3.59 21.47 21.73
CA ILE A 218 -4.83 21.60 22.52
C ILE A 218 -4.62 21.13 23.97
N TYR A 219 -3.81 20.08 24.15
CA TYR A 219 -3.58 19.47 25.46
C TYR A 219 -2.24 19.86 26.10
N GLU A 220 -1.54 20.82 25.53
CA GLU A 220 -0.30 21.34 26.12
C GLU A 220 -0.57 21.93 27.51
N GLY A 221 0.18 21.46 28.51
CA GLY A 221 0.05 21.90 29.89
C GLY A 221 -1.09 21.28 30.71
N GLU A 222 -1.86 20.36 30.13
CA GLU A 222 -2.88 19.61 30.87
C GLU A 222 -2.25 18.61 31.87
N PRO A 223 -2.75 18.57 33.13
CA PRO A 223 -2.08 17.83 34.21
C PRO A 223 -2.22 16.31 34.14
N PHE A 224 -3.01 15.77 33.22
CA PHE A 224 -3.36 14.34 33.15
C PHE A 224 -2.84 13.61 31.91
N GLY A 225 -1.81 14.11 31.25
CA GLY A 225 -1.10 13.36 30.21
C GLY A 225 -2.01 12.68 29.18
N HIS A 226 -2.69 13.45 28.33
CA HIS A 226 -3.58 12.91 27.31
C HIS A 226 -2.87 12.06 26.23
N TYR A 227 -1.55 11.98 26.28
CA TYR A 227 -0.70 11.26 25.32
C TYR A 227 0.29 10.32 26.00
N GLU A 228 -0.17 9.59 27.01
CA GLU A 228 0.63 8.52 27.63
C GLU A 228 0.90 7.37 26.68
N ASN A 229 -0.01 7.08 25.78
CA ASN A 229 0.16 6.01 24.79
C ASN A 229 -0.53 6.33 23.45
N LEU A 230 -0.13 5.62 22.39
CA LEU A 230 -0.67 5.82 21.03
C LEU A 230 -2.18 5.57 20.92
N PHE A 231 -2.75 4.72 21.77
CA PHE A 231 -4.19 4.46 21.79
C PHE A 231 -5.00 5.65 22.32
N GLN A 232 -4.53 6.32 23.36
CA GLN A 232 -5.17 7.55 23.88
C GLN A 232 -5.13 8.67 22.84
N ILE A 233 -4.01 8.85 22.14
CA ILE A 233 -3.86 9.81 21.05
C ILE A 233 -4.92 9.55 19.97
N GLN A 234 -5.08 8.30 19.55
CA GLN A 234 -6.07 7.89 18.56
C GLN A 234 -7.52 8.13 19.05
N GLN A 235 -7.82 7.79 20.29
CA GLN A 235 -9.14 8.05 20.88
C GLN A 235 -9.49 9.52 20.96
N GLY A 236 -8.49 10.40 21.07
CA GLY A 236 -8.63 11.86 21.03
C GLY A 236 -8.83 12.44 19.62
N ASN A 237 -8.98 11.61 18.59
CA ASN A 237 -9.05 11.96 17.16
C ASN A 237 -7.73 12.48 16.57
N ALA A 238 -6.61 12.34 17.27
CA ALA A 238 -5.32 12.46 16.64
C ALA A 238 -4.97 11.18 15.84
N LEU A 239 -3.98 11.27 15.01
CA LEU A 239 -3.57 10.20 14.11
C LEU A 239 -2.20 9.68 14.52
N ARG A 240 -2.04 8.38 14.51
CA ARG A 240 -0.74 7.68 14.51
C ARG A 240 -0.43 7.21 13.08
N ASN A 241 0.77 6.72 12.85
CA ASN A 241 1.13 6.20 11.53
C ASN A 241 0.18 5.08 11.11
N GLY A 242 -0.33 5.16 9.88
CA GLY A 242 -1.32 4.22 9.33
C GLY A 242 -2.78 4.55 9.66
N ASP A 243 -3.06 5.64 10.36
CA ASP A 243 -4.42 6.11 10.57
C ASP A 243 -4.86 7.11 9.48
N ALA A 244 -6.16 7.25 9.30
CA ALA A 244 -6.78 8.23 8.43
C ALA A 244 -7.77 9.09 9.22
N PRO A 245 -7.95 10.39 8.86
CA PRO A 245 -8.90 11.24 9.53
C PRO A 245 -10.34 10.76 9.31
N GLN A 246 -11.19 10.95 10.32
CA GLN A 246 -12.59 10.60 10.24
C GLN A 246 -13.28 11.29 9.05
N SER A 247 -14.08 10.55 8.32
CA SER A 247 -14.91 11.08 7.23
C SER A 247 -15.94 12.08 7.73
N VAL A 248 -16.19 13.13 6.95
CA VAL A 248 -17.20 14.14 7.26
C VAL A 248 -18.58 13.56 6.96
N TYR A 249 -19.44 13.52 7.95
CA TYR A 249 -20.81 12.95 7.86
C TYR A 249 -20.86 11.50 7.36
N GLY A 250 -19.74 10.76 7.47
CA GLY A 250 -19.64 9.38 7.01
C GLY A 250 -19.64 9.20 5.47
N ILE A 251 -19.73 10.31 4.70
CA ILE A 251 -19.81 10.30 3.23
C ILE A 251 -18.54 10.87 2.60
N TRP A 252 -18.08 12.02 3.10
CA TRP A 252 -17.01 12.79 2.48
C TRP A 252 -15.66 12.51 3.17
N SER A 253 -14.68 12.08 2.40
CA SER A 253 -13.30 11.98 2.90
C SER A 253 -12.83 13.35 3.39
N ASN A 254 -12.28 13.39 4.59
CA ASN A 254 -11.77 14.62 5.19
C ASN A 254 -10.50 15.09 4.46
N ILE A 255 -10.13 16.35 4.64
CA ILE A 255 -8.89 16.92 4.13
C ILE A 255 -7.71 16.11 4.66
N GLY A 256 -6.78 15.78 3.76
CA GLY A 256 -5.58 15.03 4.12
C GLY A 256 -5.78 13.51 4.17
N THR A 257 -7.00 12.97 4.01
CA THR A 257 -7.19 11.52 3.89
C THR A 257 -6.29 10.98 2.78
N PRO A 258 -5.33 10.08 3.07
CA PRO A 258 -4.41 9.58 2.06
C PRO A 258 -5.15 8.76 1.01
N TYR A 259 -4.66 8.78 -0.23
CA TYR A 259 -5.08 7.79 -1.20
C TYR A 259 -4.57 6.43 -0.69
N ASN A 260 -5.51 5.52 -0.46
CA ASN A 260 -5.23 4.23 0.15
C ASN A 260 -5.40 3.07 -0.83
N GLY A 261 -4.76 3.18 -1.99
CA GLY A 261 -4.74 2.13 -2.99
C GLY A 261 -3.33 1.94 -3.55
N PHE A 262 -2.93 0.69 -3.71
CA PHE A 262 -1.72 0.31 -4.41
C PHE A 262 -1.97 -0.98 -5.16
N GLY A 263 -1.54 -1.03 -6.40
CA GLY A 263 -1.59 -2.25 -7.20
C GLY A 263 -0.61 -2.19 -8.35
N ARG A 264 -0.03 -3.34 -8.65
CA ARG A 264 0.80 -3.59 -9.81
C ARG A 264 0.37 -4.88 -10.47
N PHE A 265 0.19 -4.83 -11.77
CA PHE A 265 -0.12 -5.98 -12.60
C PHE A 265 0.80 -6.01 -13.81
N GLU A 266 1.37 -7.17 -14.09
CA GLU A 266 2.17 -7.45 -15.28
C GLU A 266 1.70 -8.74 -15.93
N ASN A 267 1.54 -8.70 -17.25
CA ASN A 267 1.26 -9.86 -18.08
C ASN A 267 2.33 -9.94 -19.17
N ASP A 268 3.01 -11.07 -19.27
CA ASP A 268 3.95 -11.39 -20.34
C ASP A 268 3.36 -12.54 -21.17
N GLN A 269 3.28 -12.38 -22.48
CA GLN A 269 2.76 -13.39 -23.38
C GLN A 269 3.74 -13.60 -24.55
N PHE A 270 4.15 -14.84 -24.72
CA PHE A 270 4.89 -15.28 -25.88
C PHE A 270 4.04 -16.26 -26.69
N ARG A 271 3.98 -16.07 -28.02
CA ARG A 271 3.15 -16.89 -28.87
C ARG A 271 3.84 -17.22 -30.17
N VAL A 272 3.70 -18.48 -30.60
CA VAL A 272 4.12 -18.98 -31.92
C VAL A 272 2.90 -19.55 -32.62
N THR A 273 2.58 -19.03 -33.81
CA THR A 273 1.47 -19.49 -34.63
C THR A 273 1.97 -19.95 -35.98
N GLY A 274 1.60 -21.13 -36.37
CA GLY A 274 1.90 -21.68 -37.71
C GLY A 274 0.60 -22.06 -38.42
N ALA A 275 0.49 -21.69 -39.67
CA ALA A 275 -0.62 -22.11 -40.54
C ALA A 275 -0.12 -22.46 -41.91
N GLY A 276 -0.69 -23.49 -42.50
CA GLY A 276 -0.38 -23.91 -43.87
C GLY A 276 -1.59 -24.39 -44.63
N SER A 277 -1.60 -24.18 -45.93
CA SER A 277 -2.62 -24.74 -46.79
C SER A 277 -2.01 -25.35 -48.06
N LEU A 278 -2.66 -26.38 -48.55
CA LEU A 278 -2.24 -27.17 -49.69
C LEU A 278 -3.43 -27.46 -50.59
N VAL A 279 -3.32 -27.15 -51.88
CA VAL A 279 -4.33 -27.48 -52.88
C VAL A 279 -3.89 -28.70 -53.63
N VAL A 280 -4.63 -29.81 -53.48
CA VAL A 280 -4.37 -31.10 -54.13
C VAL A 280 -5.58 -31.51 -54.95
N GLY A 281 -5.43 -31.52 -56.28
CA GLY A 281 -6.57 -31.77 -57.18
C GLY A 281 -7.70 -30.77 -56.99
N ASN A 282 -8.84 -31.26 -56.51
CA ASN A 282 -10.01 -30.45 -56.18
C ASN A 282 -10.21 -30.20 -54.67
N HIS A 283 -9.22 -30.58 -53.85
CA HIS A 283 -9.28 -30.45 -52.41
C HIS A 283 -8.35 -29.34 -51.92
N ASN A 284 -8.80 -28.59 -50.96
CA ASN A 284 -8.00 -27.62 -50.20
C ASN A 284 -7.89 -28.13 -48.75
N VAL A 285 -6.69 -28.39 -48.29
CA VAL A 285 -6.38 -28.87 -46.96
C VAL A 285 -5.65 -27.74 -46.22
N SER A 286 -6.14 -27.36 -45.08
CA SER A 286 -5.51 -26.33 -44.20
C SER A 286 -5.26 -26.91 -42.81
N LEU A 287 -4.06 -26.68 -42.30
CA LEU A 287 -3.63 -27.06 -40.95
C LEU A 287 -3.02 -25.86 -40.26
N GLY A 288 -3.15 -25.81 -38.97
CA GLY A 288 -2.54 -24.78 -38.14
C GLY A 288 -2.23 -25.30 -36.75
N PHE A 289 -1.27 -24.65 -36.10
CA PHE A 289 -0.95 -24.85 -34.70
C PHE A 289 -0.69 -23.52 -34.04
N GLU A 290 -0.93 -23.45 -32.74
CA GLU A 290 -0.58 -22.32 -31.88
C GLU A 290 0.07 -22.87 -30.61
N TYR A 291 1.14 -22.22 -30.18
CA TYR A 291 1.75 -22.38 -28.86
C TYR A 291 1.77 -21.04 -28.18
N GLU A 292 1.21 -20.99 -26.98
CA GLU A 292 1.17 -19.78 -26.16
C GLU A 292 1.72 -20.07 -24.76
N GLN A 293 2.58 -19.19 -24.29
CA GLN A 293 3.02 -19.14 -22.91
C GLN A 293 2.68 -17.78 -22.34
N ARG A 294 1.90 -17.78 -21.26
CA ARG A 294 1.48 -16.56 -20.56
C ARG A 294 1.90 -16.62 -19.11
N VAL A 295 2.40 -15.49 -18.61
CA VAL A 295 2.79 -15.31 -17.21
C VAL A 295 2.11 -14.05 -16.68
N ASP A 296 1.18 -14.24 -15.77
CA ASP A 296 0.50 -13.18 -15.06
C ASP A 296 1.14 -13.00 -13.68
N ARG A 297 1.48 -11.76 -13.34
CA ARG A 297 1.96 -11.36 -12.01
C ARG A 297 1.16 -10.18 -11.54
N GLY A 298 0.67 -10.25 -10.33
CA GLY A 298 -0.11 -9.13 -9.78
C GLY A 298 0.01 -9.07 -8.28
N TRP A 299 0.02 -7.87 -7.78
CA TRP A 299 -0.11 -7.60 -6.37
C TRP A 299 -0.95 -6.34 -6.16
N SER A 300 -1.78 -6.35 -5.14
CA SER A 300 -2.54 -5.20 -4.69
C SER A 300 -2.60 -5.19 -3.17
N SER A 301 -2.74 -4.03 -2.59
CA SER A 301 -2.83 -3.85 -1.14
C SER A 301 -4.15 -4.34 -0.51
N GLY A 302 -5.03 -4.97 -1.30
CA GLY A 302 -6.32 -5.45 -0.82
C GLY A 302 -7.27 -4.33 -0.37
N ASP A 303 -8.32 -4.69 0.36
CA ASP A 303 -9.38 -3.78 0.80
C ASP A 303 -8.91 -2.78 1.86
N GLN A 304 -7.94 -3.16 2.67
CA GLN A 304 -7.41 -2.28 3.73
C GLN A 304 -6.40 -1.25 3.20
N GLY A 305 -5.88 -1.46 1.99
CA GLY A 305 -4.94 -0.57 1.34
C GLY A 305 -3.54 -0.52 1.99
N PRO A 306 -2.62 0.26 1.41
CA PRO A 306 -1.23 0.33 1.87
C PRO A 306 -1.06 0.91 3.27
N ILE A 307 -1.97 1.75 3.79
CA ILE A 307 -1.85 2.29 5.16
C ILE A 307 -1.91 1.20 6.23
N ALA A 308 -2.57 0.07 5.95
CA ALA A 308 -2.68 -1.05 6.88
C ALA A 308 -1.32 -1.68 7.22
N ILE A 309 -0.28 -1.47 6.38
CA ILE A 309 1.06 -2.01 6.62
C ILE A 309 1.63 -1.59 7.98
N TRP A 310 1.30 -0.38 8.44
CA TRP A 310 1.71 0.10 9.77
C TRP A 310 1.12 -0.74 10.91
N SER A 311 -0.15 -1.16 10.76
CA SER A 311 -0.80 -2.03 11.75
C SER A 311 -0.19 -3.42 11.74
N ILE A 312 0.02 -3.99 10.55
CA ILE A 312 0.66 -5.30 10.37
C ILE A 312 2.08 -5.26 10.97
N ALA A 313 2.86 -4.25 10.64
CA ALA A 313 4.22 -4.08 11.14
C ALA A 313 4.26 -3.99 12.68
N ARG A 314 3.36 -3.21 13.31
CA ARG A 314 3.27 -3.15 14.79
C ARG A 314 2.90 -4.49 15.40
N GLN A 315 2.02 -5.26 14.77
CA GLN A 315 1.62 -6.57 15.28
C GLN A 315 2.77 -7.57 15.20
N LEU A 316 3.57 -7.51 14.14
CA LEU A 316 4.68 -8.44 13.93
C LEU A 316 5.90 -8.12 14.79
N MET A 317 6.06 -6.87 15.24
CA MET A 317 7.19 -6.51 16.09
C MET A 317 7.06 -7.05 17.52
N ASN A 318 8.20 -7.47 18.09
CA ASN A 318 8.37 -7.85 19.49
C ASN A 318 7.53 -9.05 19.97
N PHE A 319 6.98 -9.86 19.08
CA PHE A 319 6.18 -11.03 19.50
C PHE A 319 6.97 -11.98 20.40
N HIS A 320 8.19 -12.31 20.02
CA HIS A 320 9.06 -13.26 20.69
C HIS A 320 9.59 -12.77 22.07
N ILE A 321 9.37 -11.49 22.39
CA ILE A 321 9.81 -10.88 23.66
C ILE A 321 8.66 -10.20 24.41
N ARG A 322 7.43 -10.64 24.17
CA ARG A 322 6.23 -10.04 24.78
C ARG A 322 6.11 -10.38 26.26
N GLU A 323 6.51 -11.58 26.65
CA GLU A 323 6.37 -12.11 28.00
C GLU A 323 7.56 -11.77 28.90
N LEU A 324 7.36 -11.88 30.22
CA LEU A 324 8.42 -11.73 31.21
C LEU A 324 9.11 -13.07 31.45
N ASP A 325 10.45 -13.04 31.59
CA ASP A 325 11.25 -14.18 32.00
C ASP A 325 11.33 -14.25 33.54
N TYR A 326 10.41 -15.00 34.11
CA TYR A 326 10.36 -15.20 35.56
C TYR A 326 11.60 -15.91 36.15
N SER A 327 12.47 -16.44 35.33
CA SER A 327 13.77 -17.01 35.78
C SER A 327 14.85 -15.95 35.97
N SER A 328 14.69 -14.76 35.40
CA SER A 328 15.68 -13.67 35.41
C SER A 328 15.58 -12.74 36.63
N GLY A 329 14.77 -13.04 37.62
CA GLY A 329 14.38 -12.16 38.71
C GLY A 329 15.51 -11.43 39.42
N ILE A 330 15.51 -10.08 39.31
CA ILE A 330 16.40 -9.18 40.01
C ILE A 330 15.66 -8.59 41.21
N VAL A 331 16.16 -8.89 42.42
CA VAL A 331 15.58 -8.38 43.65
C VAL A 331 16.22 -7.04 44.02
N SER A 332 15.37 -6.02 44.15
CA SER A 332 15.77 -4.71 44.66
C SER A 332 15.12 -4.45 46.03
N ASP A 333 15.86 -3.84 46.96
CA ASP A 333 15.39 -3.43 48.27
C ASP A 333 15.94 -2.04 48.59
N SER A 334 15.11 -1.03 48.44
CA SER A 334 15.46 0.38 48.73
C SER A 334 14.76 0.89 50.00
N GLY A 335 14.54 0.00 50.97
CA GLY A 335 13.91 0.31 52.25
C GLY A 335 12.39 0.38 52.16
N SER A 336 11.83 1.43 51.56
CA SER A 336 10.40 1.58 51.40
C SER A 336 9.80 0.84 50.19
N PHE A 337 10.64 0.48 49.23
CA PHE A 337 10.21 -0.22 47.99
C PHE A 337 11.06 -1.48 47.81
N LYS A 338 10.40 -2.61 48.03
CA LYS A 338 10.97 -3.94 47.76
C LYS A 338 10.33 -4.50 46.52
N ALA A 339 11.12 -4.78 45.49
CA ALA A 339 10.62 -5.23 44.21
C ALA A 339 11.43 -6.39 43.63
N ILE A 340 10.77 -7.21 42.82
CA ILE A 340 11.39 -8.19 41.91
C ILE A 340 11.09 -7.71 40.48
N THR A 341 12.13 -7.48 39.70
CA THR A 341 12.05 -7.09 38.30
C THR A 341 12.54 -8.24 37.43
N TYR A 342 11.83 -8.49 36.33
CA TYR A 342 12.14 -9.56 35.37
C TYR A 342 12.51 -8.94 34.03
N ASP A 343 13.39 -9.62 33.30
CA ASP A 343 13.69 -9.30 31.91
C ASP A 343 12.55 -9.79 30.98
N ARG A 344 12.63 -9.49 29.70
CA ARG A 344 11.74 -10.05 28.71
C ARG A 344 12.18 -11.47 28.35
N LEU A 345 11.22 -12.40 28.28
CA LEU A 345 11.45 -13.74 27.77
C LEU A 345 11.64 -13.67 26.26
N ASN A 346 12.69 -14.30 25.75
CA ASN A 346 12.90 -14.50 24.33
C ASN A 346 12.50 -15.92 23.94
N SER A 347 11.37 -16.07 23.25
CA SER A 347 10.82 -17.38 22.82
C SER A 347 11.48 -17.94 21.54
N GLY A 348 12.43 -17.20 20.95
CA GLY A 348 13.26 -17.69 19.84
C GLY A 348 12.81 -17.32 18.43
N TYR A 349 13.46 -17.90 17.43
CA TYR A 349 13.26 -17.57 16.01
C TYR A 349 12.40 -18.57 15.26
N ALA A 350 11.37 -18.09 14.54
CA ALA A 350 10.56 -18.93 13.68
C ALA A 350 11.24 -19.31 12.36
N HIS A 351 12.05 -18.43 11.81
CA HIS A 351 12.56 -18.58 10.44
C HIS A 351 13.88 -19.31 10.31
N GLN A 352 14.56 -19.67 11.39
CA GLN A 352 15.80 -20.48 11.32
C GLN A 352 15.58 -21.92 10.86
N SER A 353 14.37 -22.43 10.93
CA SER A 353 14.10 -23.83 10.62
C SER A 353 13.66 -24.11 9.19
N GLY A 354 13.48 -23.13 8.34
CA GLY A 354 12.92 -23.32 6.99
C GLY A 354 11.51 -23.92 6.97
N THR A 355 10.93 -24.15 8.13
CA THR A 355 9.57 -24.64 8.32
C THR A 355 8.63 -23.49 8.59
N GLY A 356 8.53 -22.56 7.63
CA GLY A 356 7.38 -21.68 7.61
C GLY A 356 6.14 -22.55 7.56
N ASN A 357 5.27 -22.46 8.56
CA ASN A 357 3.97 -23.10 8.54
C ASN A 357 3.14 -22.45 7.42
N PHE A 358 3.34 -22.93 6.19
CA PHE A 358 2.45 -22.62 5.09
C PHE A 358 1.06 -23.13 5.44
N GLY A 359 0.14 -22.23 5.79
CA GLY A 359 -1.26 -22.52 6.04
C GLY A 359 -1.70 -22.66 7.50
N GLY A 360 -0.90 -22.25 8.47
CA GLY A 360 -1.28 -22.19 9.89
C GLY A 360 -1.17 -20.77 10.43
N GLN A 361 -1.92 -20.45 11.47
CA GLN A 361 -1.80 -19.21 12.22
C GLN A 361 -0.32 -18.92 12.50
N LEU A 362 0.11 -17.66 12.28
CA LEU A 362 1.39 -17.15 12.77
C LEU A 362 1.51 -17.62 14.24
N ASN A 363 2.53 -18.43 14.51
CA ASN A 363 2.75 -18.87 15.87
C ASN A 363 3.21 -17.64 16.65
N ASN A 364 2.32 -17.07 17.45
CA ASN A 364 2.48 -15.77 18.11
C ASN A 364 3.68 -15.71 19.07
N ASP A 365 4.30 -16.86 19.36
CA ASP A 365 5.39 -16.96 20.32
C ASP A 365 6.79 -16.79 19.69
N ASN A 366 6.88 -16.77 18.36
CA ASN A 366 8.14 -16.75 17.64
C ASN A 366 8.42 -15.37 16.98
N GLN A 367 9.68 -15.06 16.79
CA GLN A 367 10.09 -13.85 16.07
C GLN A 367 9.59 -13.88 14.62
N SER A 368 8.92 -12.83 14.18
CA SER A 368 8.50 -12.65 12.80
C SER A 368 9.70 -12.40 11.88
N PHE A 369 9.52 -12.66 10.59
CA PHE A 369 10.51 -12.33 9.57
C PHE A 369 10.72 -10.81 9.45
N PHE A 370 9.63 -10.04 9.59
CA PHE A 370 9.69 -8.59 9.63
C PHE A 370 10.53 -8.09 10.81
N ASP A 371 10.27 -8.54 12.04
CA ASP A 371 11.03 -8.14 13.25
C ASP A 371 12.52 -8.44 13.09
N TYR A 372 12.86 -9.63 12.61
CA TYR A 372 14.26 -10.00 12.35
C TYR A 372 14.94 -9.05 11.37
N ASN A 373 14.31 -8.75 10.24
CA ASN A 373 14.88 -7.88 9.22
C ASN A 373 15.01 -6.43 9.71
N VAL A 374 14.02 -5.93 10.45
CA VAL A 374 14.09 -4.59 11.06
C VAL A 374 15.25 -4.49 12.03
N ARG A 375 15.42 -5.46 12.95
CA ARG A 375 16.55 -5.46 13.89
C ARG A 375 17.89 -5.52 13.17
N LYS A 376 17.99 -6.35 12.15
CA LYS A 376 19.20 -6.47 11.33
C LYS A 376 19.57 -5.14 10.65
N ASP A 377 18.61 -4.45 10.04
CA ASP A 377 18.85 -3.18 9.35
C ASP A 377 19.14 -2.03 10.33
N LEU A 378 18.56 -2.09 11.53
CA LEU A 378 18.87 -1.15 12.63
C LEU A 378 20.18 -1.47 13.35
N LEU A 379 20.90 -2.52 12.95
CA LEU A 379 22.14 -3.00 13.58
C LEU A 379 21.97 -3.35 15.07
N LEU A 380 20.77 -3.80 15.44
CA LEU A 380 20.46 -4.30 16.78
C LEU A 380 20.80 -5.79 16.88
N ASP A 381 20.87 -6.30 18.10
CA ASP A 381 20.90 -7.75 18.30
C ASP A 381 19.61 -8.38 17.80
N VAL A 382 19.71 -9.16 16.72
CA VAL A 382 18.57 -9.82 16.09
C VAL A 382 17.92 -10.85 17.01
N ALA A 383 18.67 -11.38 17.98
CA ALA A 383 18.21 -12.30 19.03
C ALA A 383 17.92 -11.57 20.36
N GLY A 384 18.07 -10.26 20.41
CA GLY A 384 17.99 -9.46 21.62
C GLY A 384 16.57 -9.29 22.16
N ASN A 385 16.53 -8.83 23.43
CA ASN A 385 15.30 -8.59 24.17
C ASN A 385 14.88 -7.10 24.16
N ASP A 386 15.59 -6.26 23.42
CA ASP A 386 15.27 -4.84 23.31
C ASP A 386 13.92 -4.65 22.59
N PHE A 387 13.03 -3.90 23.21
CA PHE A 387 11.75 -3.56 22.62
C PHE A 387 11.94 -2.52 21.51
N VAL A 388 11.51 -2.83 20.30
CA VAL A 388 11.60 -1.95 19.13
C VAL A 388 10.22 -1.38 18.80
N ASP A 389 10.09 -0.06 18.86
CA ASP A 389 8.87 0.65 18.46
C ASP A 389 9.07 1.26 17.07
N ILE A 390 8.36 0.73 16.07
CA ILE A 390 8.53 1.16 14.68
C ILE A 390 8.10 2.61 14.44
N ASP A 391 7.20 3.13 15.25
CA ASP A 391 6.70 4.50 15.10
C ASP A 391 7.75 5.57 15.46
N GLN A 392 8.86 5.19 16.08
CA GLN A 392 9.97 6.12 16.39
C GLN A 392 11.00 6.28 15.26
N TYR A 393 10.86 5.52 14.17
CA TYR A 393 11.84 5.51 13.09
C TYR A 393 11.29 6.20 11.82
N ASP A 394 12.22 6.57 10.93
CA ASP A 394 11.88 7.11 9.62
C ASP A 394 11.27 6.01 8.73
N PRO A 395 10.19 6.30 7.99
CA PRO A 395 9.52 5.30 7.15
C PRO A 395 10.41 4.74 6.03
N SER A 396 11.47 5.45 5.63
CA SER A 396 12.41 4.97 4.61
C SER A 396 13.27 3.78 5.04
N LEU A 397 13.33 3.51 6.36
CA LEU A 397 13.99 2.33 6.91
C LEU A 397 13.22 1.03 6.64
N PHE A 398 11.92 1.14 6.37
CA PHE A 398 11.06 -0.01 6.21
C PHE A 398 10.75 -0.27 4.73
N ARG A 399 10.83 -1.53 4.35
CA ARG A 399 10.60 -1.96 2.97
C ARG A 399 9.67 -3.18 2.92
N PHE A 400 9.02 -3.33 1.79
CA PHE A 400 8.09 -4.43 1.56
C PHE A 400 8.78 -5.82 1.60
N ASP A 401 10.04 -5.89 1.20
CA ASP A 401 10.85 -7.11 1.20
C ASP A 401 11.33 -7.56 2.59
N MET A 402 11.05 -6.76 3.63
CA MET A 402 11.27 -7.15 5.03
C MET A 402 10.23 -8.13 5.56
N PHE A 403 9.10 -8.28 4.86
CA PHE A 403 8.04 -9.22 5.22
C PHE A 403 8.19 -10.54 4.49
N SER A 404 7.75 -11.62 5.09
CA SER A 404 7.47 -12.84 4.34
C SER A 404 6.12 -12.71 3.61
N PRO A 405 5.89 -13.48 2.51
CA PRO A 405 4.58 -13.50 1.86
C PRO A 405 3.44 -13.89 2.80
N ASP A 406 3.67 -14.79 3.75
CA ASP A 406 2.66 -15.25 4.70
C ASP A 406 2.25 -14.16 5.69
N GLU A 407 3.20 -13.33 6.14
CA GLU A 407 2.94 -12.19 7.02
C GLU A 407 2.08 -11.12 6.35
N LEU A 408 2.24 -10.93 5.04
CA LEU A 408 1.44 -9.96 4.28
C LEU A 408 0.04 -10.48 3.92
N MET A 409 -0.15 -11.79 3.87
CA MET A 409 -1.43 -12.41 3.52
C MET A 409 -2.30 -12.73 4.75
N ASN A 410 -1.69 -12.96 5.90
CA ASN A 410 -2.34 -13.45 7.11
C ASN A 410 -2.11 -12.55 8.34
N GLY A 411 -1.38 -11.46 8.18
CA GLY A 411 -1.07 -10.47 9.20
C GLY A 411 -2.19 -9.47 9.50
#